data_ae1e480f47ac01d0bb3b763cf823f5ef
#
_entry.id   ae1e480f47ac01d0bb3b763cf823f5ef
#
_cell.length_a   1.000
_cell.length_b   1.000
_cell.length_c   1.000
_cell.angle_alpha   90.00
_cell.angle_beta   90.00
_cell.angle_gamma   90.00
#
_symmetry.space_group_name_H-M   'P 1'
#
loop_
_entity.id
_entity.type
_entity.pdbx_description
1 polymer ?
#
loop_
_entity_poly.entity_id
_entity_poly.type
_entity_poly.pdbx_seq_one_letter_code
_entity_poly.pdbx_strand_id
1 'polypeptide(L)'
;MTPKRRKILQQILGGLSLSPLATGYLWPTTAHTEETKRNRILVVLELSGGNDGLNTLVPYGNDTYYQYRPNIGIKENEVRKIDDHFGFNPGMSGFEKLYKDGMMAIVHGCGYEQPSFSHFTSMAYWHTAAPNSGERTGWIGRLGNAMVDRVSSTEIINIDSAQSLAVKAEGITPVVFDNPDRFLRKGLFQERQLLNDISRLGACKSEACQFLSDIAVSASEATEIVREAWERYDKSVDYGIAPIDLNKIASLISYGLDTPLYYTSFRNNAFDTHVQQSNLHQRMLTYASDAVAGFFEDMKRLKRENDVVMMIFSEFGRRVPENTSLGTDHGTANHVYIVGKSVRGGHYGTPPRLDDLDEGDNFQFTTDFRRVYATLIENWMGLSESEKILQKKFEKLQIFS
;
A
#
# COMPACT_ATOMS: atom_id res chain seq x y z
N MET A 1 11.30 -31.91 -11.22
CA MET A 1 11.36 -31.16 -12.52
C MET A 1 10.60 -31.95 -13.57
N THR A 2 9.47 -31.44 -14.01
CA THR A 2 8.62 -32.12 -14.99
C THR A 2 9.16 -32.00 -16.41
N PRO A 3 8.92 -32.97 -17.31
CA PRO A 3 9.50 -33.03 -18.67
C PRO A 3 9.20 -31.81 -19.57
N LYS A 4 8.20 -31.03 -19.28
CA LYS A 4 7.83 -29.83 -20.07
C LYS A 4 8.82 -28.67 -19.92
N ARG A 5 9.44 -28.50 -18.74
CA ARG A 5 10.46 -27.43 -18.53
C ARG A 5 11.78 -27.69 -19.24
N ARG A 6 12.11 -28.96 -19.49
CA ARG A 6 13.34 -29.33 -20.18
C ARG A 6 13.32 -29.08 -21.70
N LYS A 7 12.13 -29.08 -22.31
CA LYS A 7 11.96 -28.80 -23.74
C LYS A 7 12.06 -27.30 -24.08
N ILE A 8 11.65 -26.42 -23.18
CA ILE A 8 11.75 -24.96 -23.40
C ILE A 8 13.20 -24.47 -23.30
N LEU A 9 13.97 -25.03 -22.38
CA LEU A 9 15.41 -24.70 -22.25
C LEU A 9 16.30 -25.22 -23.39
N GLN A 10 15.88 -26.26 -24.10
CA GLN A 10 16.63 -26.80 -25.22
C GLN A 10 16.41 -26.07 -26.56
N GLN A 11 15.31 -25.30 -26.67
CA GLN A 11 15.06 -24.48 -27.87
C GLN A 11 15.76 -23.12 -27.84
N ILE A 12 16.31 -22.71 -26.73
CA ILE A 12 17.05 -21.42 -26.58
C ILE A 12 18.56 -21.59 -26.85
N LEU A 13 19.07 -22.81 -26.82
CA LEU A 13 20.50 -23.11 -26.96
C LEU A 13 20.96 -23.58 -28.35
N GLY A 14 20.08 -23.60 -29.35
CA GLY A 14 20.33 -24.17 -30.67
C GLY A 14 20.56 -23.16 -31.81
N GLY A 15 21.10 -21.99 -31.57
CA GLY A 15 21.27 -21.00 -32.62
C GLY A 15 22.43 -20.05 -32.47
N LEU A 16 23.68 -20.57 -32.37
CA LEU A 16 24.88 -19.74 -32.50
C LEU A 16 25.89 -20.46 -33.42
N SER A 17 25.83 -20.14 -34.70
CA SER A 17 26.93 -20.37 -35.65
C SER A 17 27.86 -19.16 -35.64
N LEU A 18 29.14 -19.45 -35.41
CA LEU A 18 30.28 -18.54 -35.44
C LEU A 18 30.55 -17.98 -36.83
N SER A 19 30.75 -16.68 -36.93
CA SER A 19 31.65 -16.07 -37.92
C SER A 19 32.26 -14.78 -37.38
N PRO A 20 33.56 -14.53 -37.57
CA PRO A 20 34.23 -13.37 -36.99
C PRO A 20 34.37 -12.25 -38.05
N LEU A 21 34.33 -11.04 -37.61
CA LEU A 21 35.10 -9.87 -38.04
C LEU A 21 34.34 -8.53 -37.77
N ALA A 22 35.00 -7.75 -36.94
CA ALA A 22 35.26 -6.34 -37.12
C ALA A 22 34.26 -5.26 -36.69
N THR A 23 34.86 -4.36 -35.95
CA THR A 23 34.61 -2.93 -35.81
C THR A 23 33.53 -2.49 -34.83
N GLY A 24 34.06 -1.80 -33.82
CA GLY A 24 33.30 -1.19 -32.72
C GLY A 24 32.24 -0.20 -33.17
N TYR A 25 31.08 -0.45 -32.62
CA TYR A 25 30.10 0.59 -32.37
C TYR A 25 29.61 0.40 -30.95
N LEU A 26 29.87 1.41 -30.10
CA LEU A 26 29.27 1.56 -28.79
C LEU A 26 27.77 1.70 -28.99
N TRP A 27 27.03 0.66 -28.66
CA TRP A 27 25.59 0.74 -28.52
C TRP A 27 25.30 1.26 -27.11
N PRO A 28 24.47 2.29 -26.96
CA PRO A 28 24.02 2.70 -25.63
C PRO A 28 23.16 1.59 -25.03
N THR A 29 23.51 1.19 -23.83
CA THR A 29 22.79 0.22 -23.01
C THR A 29 21.42 0.76 -22.61
N THR A 30 20.41 0.59 -23.46
CA THR A 30 19.00 0.84 -23.12
C THR A 30 18.30 -0.37 -22.48
N ALA A 31 19.03 -1.49 -22.29
CA ALA A 31 18.47 -2.73 -21.75
C ALA A 31 18.21 -2.71 -20.23
N HIS A 32 18.82 -1.76 -19.49
CA HIS A 32 18.70 -1.74 -18.03
C HIS A 32 17.41 -1.09 -17.51
N THR A 33 16.67 -0.33 -18.32
CA THR A 33 15.49 0.39 -17.88
C THR A 33 14.18 -0.41 -17.96
N GLU A 34 14.08 -1.41 -18.82
CA GLU A 34 12.86 -2.24 -18.93
C GLU A 34 12.83 -3.39 -17.92
N GLU A 35 13.98 -3.99 -17.60
CA GLU A 35 14.06 -5.07 -16.62
C GLU A 35 13.80 -4.57 -15.20
N THR A 36 14.21 -3.34 -14.85
CA THR A 36 13.95 -2.71 -13.55
C THR A 36 12.49 -2.33 -13.33
N LYS A 37 11.71 -2.08 -14.38
CA LYS A 37 10.29 -1.73 -14.26
C LYS A 37 9.40 -2.94 -13.94
N ARG A 38 9.80 -4.16 -14.29
CA ARG A 38 9.01 -5.38 -14.08
C ARG A 38 8.95 -5.86 -12.63
N ASN A 39 9.85 -5.40 -11.75
CA ASN A 39 9.96 -5.88 -10.38
C ASN A 39 9.41 -4.88 -9.34
N ARG A 40 8.85 -3.75 -9.76
CA ARG A 40 8.35 -2.72 -8.84
C ARG A 40 7.05 -3.14 -8.18
N ILE A 41 7.06 -3.10 -6.86
CA ILE A 41 5.94 -3.48 -6.01
C ILE A 41 5.47 -2.25 -5.25
N LEU A 42 4.18 -1.99 -5.29
CA LEU A 42 3.50 -1.00 -4.45
C LEU A 42 2.68 -1.72 -3.38
N VAL A 43 2.99 -1.45 -2.13
CA VAL A 43 2.19 -1.87 -0.97
C VAL A 43 1.42 -0.66 -0.46
N VAL A 44 0.11 -0.79 -0.29
CA VAL A 44 -0.73 0.25 0.30
C VAL A 44 -1.24 -0.23 1.64
N LEU A 45 -0.88 0.49 2.71
CA LEU A 45 -1.31 0.25 4.08
C LEU A 45 -2.24 1.38 4.52
N GLU A 46 -3.48 1.04 4.84
CA GLU A 46 -4.48 1.94 5.40
C GLU A 46 -4.49 1.86 6.93
N LEU A 47 -4.38 3.01 7.60
CA LEU A 47 -4.62 3.16 9.04
C LEU A 47 -6.09 3.55 9.25
N SER A 48 -6.98 2.56 9.28
CA SER A 48 -8.44 2.77 9.33
C SER A 48 -8.89 3.38 10.65
N GLY A 49 -9.71 4.42 10.56
CA GLY A 49 -10.31 5.10 11.72
C GLY A 49 -9.91 6.57 11.88
N GLY A 50 -9.35 7.21 10.86
CA GLY A 50 -8.98 8.62 10.95
C GLY A 50 -7.86 8.87 11.95
N ASN A 51 -6.67 8.42 11.63
CA ASN A 51 -5.49 8.55 12.46
C ASN A 51 -5.23 10.02 12.87
N ASP A 52 -4.94 10.26 14.15
CA ASP A 52 -4.54 11.58 14.64
C ASP A 52 -3.13 11.97 14.18
N GLY A 53 -3.06 12.74 13.10
CA GLY A 53 -1.80 13.19 12.49
C GLY A 53 -0.94 14.02 13.44
N LEU A 54 -1.53 14.87 14.28
CA LEU A 54 -0.79 15.73 15.22
C LEU A 54 -0.14 14.96 16.36
N ASN A 55 -0.74 13.84 16.80
CA ASN A 55 -0.12 12.97 17.80
C ASN A 55 0.62 11.78 17.16
N THR A 56 0.69 11.72 15.85
CA THR A 56 1.55 10.79 15.07
C THR A 56 2.88 11.45 14.72
N LEU A 57 2.82 12.61 14.06
CA LEU A 57 3.94 13.50 13.77
C LEU A 57 3.74 14.81 14.53
N VAL A 58 4.37 14.88 15.68
CA VAL A 58 4.14 15.94 16.68
C VAL A 58 4.93 17.18 16.32
N PRO A 59 4.29 18.34 16.09
CA PRO A 59 4.98 19.60 15.89
C PRO A 59 5.43 20.19 17.23
N TYR A 60 6.33 19.52 17.91
CA TYR A 60 6.75 19.86 19.26
C TYR A 60 7.40 21.24 19.40
N GLY A 61 7.93 21.77 18.31
CA GLY A 61 8.48 23.11 18.24
C GLY A 61 7.44 24.23 18.09
N ASN A 62 6.13 23.92 18.20
CA ASN A 62 5.05 24.88 18.05
C ASN A 62 4.19 24.98 19.32
N ASP A 63 4.26 26.09 20.06
CA ASP A 63 3.53 26.31 21.31
C ASP A 63 2.01 26.22 21.12
N THR A 64 1.49 26.55 19.93
CA THR A 64 0.05 26.48 19.61
C THR A 64 -0.46 25.03 19.68
N TYR A 65 0.38 24.03 19.39
CA TYR A 65 0.02 22.63 19.56
C TYR A 65 -0.34 22.32 21.02
N TYR A 66 0.43 22.80 21.99
CA TYR A 66 0.17 22.58 23.41
C TYR A 66 -1.02 23.39 23.93
N GLN A 67 -1.31 24.54 23.31
CA GLN A 67 -2.53 25.31 23.64
C GLN A 67 -3.79 24.57 23.26
N TYR A 68 -3.82 23.91 22.10
CA TYR A 68 -4.96 23.10 21.64
C TYR A 68 -5.06 21.73 22.30
N ARG A 69 -3.95 21.21 22.84
CA ARG A 69 -3.84 19.86 23.42
C ARG A 69 -3.20 19.87 24.80
N PRO A 70 -3.80 20.58 25.77
CA PRO A 70 -3.20 20.73 27.10
C PRO A 70 -3.09 19.40 27.88
N ASN A 71 -3.94 18.41 27.57
CA ASN A 71 -3.99 17.12 28.25
C ASN A 71 -3.42 15.96 27.42
N ILE A 72 -3.73 15.91 26.11
CA ILE A 72 -3.28 14.80 25.24
C ILE A 72 -2.04 15.16 24.42
N GLY A 73 -1.56 16.39 24.49
CA GLY A 73 -0.34 16.83 23.83
C GLY A 73 0.88 16.06 24.33
N ILE A 74 1.72 15.59 23.41
CA ILE A 74 2.92 14.82 23.72
C ILE A 74 4.05 15.80 24.03
N LYS A 75 4.66 15.66 25.20
CA LYS A 75 5.71 16.57 25.67
C LYS A 75 6.97 16.45 24.79
N GLU A 76 7.68 17.56 24.62
CA GLU A 76 8.89 17.63 23.81
C GLU A 76 9.95 16.58 24.19
N ASN A 77 10.10 16.28 25.47
CA ASN A 77 11.06 15.29 25.95
C ASN A 77 10.62 13.82 25.75
N GLU A 78 9.39 13.60 25.32
CA GLU A 78 8.83 12.27 25.04
C GLU A 78 8.84 11.95 23.53
N VAL A 79 8.81 12.97 22.65
CA VAL A 79 8.78 12.75 21.19
C VAL A 79 10.09 12.17 20.67
N ARG A 80 9.99 11.38 19.61
CA ARG A 80 11.15 10.90 18.84
C ARG A 80 11.51 11.96 17.80
N LYS A 81 12.41 12.89 18.18
CA LYS A 81 12.79 14.02 17.33
C LYS A 81 13.42 13.59 16.03
N ILE A 82 12.96 14.18 14.93
CA ILE A 82 13.50 13.95 13.57
C ILE A 82 14.13 15.22 12.98
N ASP A 83 13.70 16.38 13.46
CA ASP A 83 14.30 17.70 13.18
C ASP A 83 14.02 18.64 14.38
N ASP A 84 14.27 19.95 14.20
CA ASP A 84 14.09 20.96 15.26
C ASP A 84 12.61 21.34 15.51
N HIS A 85 11.69 20.86 14.71
CA HIS A 85 10.27 21.21 14.77
C HIS A 85 9.35 20.00 14.96
N PHE A 86 9.65 18.86 14.30
CA PHE A 86 8.84 17.65 14.30
C PHE A 86 9.50 16.48 15.00
N GLY A 87 8.67 15.66 15.60
CA GLY A 87 9.07 14.35 16.12
C GLY A 87 7.92 13.35 16.03
N PHE A 88 8.25 12.08 15.90
CA PHE A 88 7.24 11.03 15.94
C PHE A 88 6.75 10.77 17.37
N ASN A 89 5.54 10.21 17.47
CA ASN A 89 5.00 9.66 18.72
C ASN A 89 6.02 8.75 19.40
N PRO A 90 6.07 8.73 20.76
CA PRO A 90 7.00 7.86 21.50
C PRO A 90 6.99 6.39 21.09
N GLY A 91 5.83 5.88 20.66
CA GLY A 91 5.66 4.50 20.20
C GLY A 91 6.26 4.17 18.83
N MET A 92 6.75 5.16 18.07
CA MET A 92 7.10 4.99 16.64
C MET A 92 8.61 4.86 16.39
N SER A 93 9.30 3.97 17.10
CA SER A 93 10.74 3.73 16.94
C SER A 93 11.12 3.22 15.54
N GLY A 94 10.27 2.42 14.93
CA GLY A 94 10.49 1.91 13.58
C GLY A 94 10.40 3.01 12.51
N PHE A 95 9.43 3.94 12.65
CA PHE A 95 9.32 5.09 11.73
C PHE A 95 10.49 6.05 11.90
N GLU A 96 10.89 6.32 13.14
CA GLU A 96 12.09 7.13 13.42
C GLU A 96 13.32 6.55 12.73
N LYS A 97 13.53 5.24 12.83
CA LYS A 97 14.64 4.54 12.17
C LYS A 97 14.56 4.69 10.65
N LEU A 98 13.41 4.38 10.04
CA LEU A 98 13.21 4.47 8.59
C LEU A 98 13.40 5.90 8.06
N TYR A 99 12.96 6.91 8.83
CA TYR A 99 13.20 8.32 8.48
C TYR A 99 14.69 8.67 8.54
N LYS A 100 15.38 8.32 9.63
CA LYS A 100 16.82 8.57 9.80
C LYS A 100 17.69 7.83 8.78
N ASP A 101 17.23 6.66 8.32
CA ASP A 101 17.86 5.91 7.23
C ASP A 101 17.61 6.54 5.85
N GLY A 102 16.86 7.65 5.77
CA GLY A 102 16.53 8.35 4.53
C GLY A 102 15.50 7.62 3.66
N MET A 103 14.79 6.65 4.20
CA MET A 103 13.84 5.78 3.50
C MET A 103 12.38 6.23 3.59
N MET A 104 12.07 7.35 4.25
CA MET A 104 10.71 7.80 4.48
C MET A 104 10.50 9.24 4.02
N ALA A 105 9.54 9.45 3.13
CA ALA A 105 8.99 10.76 2.79
C ALA A 105 7.68 10.98 3.55
N ILE A 106 7.55 12.14 4.18
CA ILE A 106 6.37 12.60 4.92
C ILE A 106 5.68 13.66 4.07
N VAL A 107 4.50 13.37 3.54
CA VAL A 107 3.71 14.32 2.77
C VAL A 107 2.69 14.98 3.69
N HIS A 108 2.87 16.27 3.91
CA HIS A 108 2.04 17.05 4.82
C HIS A 108 0.70 17.46 4.22
N GLY A 109 -0.29 17.62 5.09
CA GLY A 109 -1.55 18.27 4.81
C GLY A 109 -2.36 17.63 3.68
N CYS A 110 -2.26 16.32 3.53
CA CYS A 110 -3.00 15.57 2.52
C CYS A 110 -4.50 15.58 2.82
N GLY A 111 -5.27 16.03 1.85
CA GLY A 111 -6.72 16.13 1.94
C GLY A 111 -7.36 16.42 0.58
N TYR A 112 -8.60 16.88 0.58
CA TYR A 112 -9.38 17.20 -0.62
C TYR A 112 -10.47 18.23 -0.32
N GLU A 113 -10.97 18.87 -1.36
CA GLU A 113 -12.06 19.86 -1.26
C GLU A 113 -13.38 19.20 -0.81
N GLN A 114 -14.16 19.88 0.01
CA GLN A 114 -15.43 19.40 0.56
C GLN A 114 -15.27 18.04 1.26
N PRO A 115 -14.47 17.99 2.34
CA PRO A 115 -14.16 16.77 3.05
C PRO A 115 -15.40 16.15 3.70
N SER A 116 -15.39 14.82 3.81
CA SER A 116 -16.40 14.07 4.54
C SER A 116 -15.86 13.63 5.90
N PHE A 117 -16.64 13.82 6.96
CA PHE A 117 -16.32 13.32 8.30
C PHE A 117 -16.88 11.92 8.58
N SER A 118 -17.49 11.28 7.58
CA SER A 118 -17.92 9.88 7.65
C SER A 118 -16.78 8.97 7.19
N HIS A 119 -16.39 7.99 8.02
CA HIS A 119 -15.39 6.97 7.65
C HIS A 119 -15.74 6.32 6.31
N PHE A 120 -16.96 5.85 6.13
CA PHE A 120 -17.38 5.18 4.90
C PHE A 120 -17.23 6.07 3.66
N THR A 121 -17.67 7.32 3.77
CA THR A 121 -17.65 8.24 2.63
C THR A 121 -16.23 8.69 2.32
N SER A 122 -15.47 9.13 3.33
CA SER A 122 -14.10 9.58 3.13
C SER A 122 -13.20 8.44 2.64
N MET A 123 -13.35 7.25 3.22
CA MET A 123 -12.64 6.06 2.77
C MET A 123 -12.92 5.76 1.30
N ALA A 124 -14.21 5.82 0.89
CA ALA A 124 -14.57 5.63 -0.51
C ALA A 124 -13.90 6.67 -1.43
N TYR A 125 -13.75 7.91 -0.98
CA TYR A 125 -13.07 8.96 -1.75
C TYR A 125 -11.57 8.70 -1.92
N TRP A 126 -10.90 8.24 -0.89
CA TRP A 126 -9.50 7.83 -0.97
C TRP A 126 -9.34 6.57 -1.84
N HIS A 127 -10.22 5.58 -1.68
CA HIS A 127 -10.19 4.35 -2.45
C HIS A 127 -10.43 4.59 -3.95
N THR A 128 -11.32 5.50 -4.28
CA THR A 128 -11.64 5.79 -5.68
C THR A 128 -10.76 6.87 -6.30
N ALA A 129 -10.01 7.63 -5.50
CA ALA A 129 -9.34 8.86 -5.94
C ALA A 129 -10.28 9.89 -6.59
N ALA A 130 -11.57 9.82 -6.33
CA ALA A 130 -12.62 10.62 -6.95
C ALA A 130 -13.63 11.14 -5.92
N PRO A 131 -13.22 12.08 -5.03
CA PRO A 131 -14.12 12.67 -4.05
C PRO A 131 -15.37 13.25 -4.70
N ASN A 132 -16.52 13.09 -4.03
CA ASN A 132 -17.81 13.66 -4.42
C ASN A 132 -18.34 13.26 -5.83
N SER A 133 -17.77 12.20 -6.44
CA SER A 133 -18.12 11.80 -7.82
C SER A 133 -19.11 10.63 -7.93
N GLY A 134 -19.26 9.83 -6.86
CA GLY A 134 -20.00 8.56 -6.91
C GLY A 134 -19.28 7.44 -7.66
N GLU A 135 -17.98 7.56 -7.91
CA GLU A 135 -17.15 6.53 -8.55
C GLU A 135 -17.21 5.20 -7.78
N ARG A 136 -17.28 4.08 -8.49
CA ARG A 136 -17.47 2.73 -7.96
C ARG A 136 -16.28 1.81 -8.14
N THR A 137 -15.24 2.28 -8.81
CA THR A 137 -13.99 1.54 -9.03
C THR A 137 -12.83 2.18 -8.26
N GLY A 138 -11.93 1.35 -7.73
CA GLY A 138 -10.78 1.81 -6.97
C GLY A 138 -9.61 2.22 -7.87
N TRP A 139 -8.80 3.17 -7.40
CA TRP A 139 -7.65 3.62 -8.16
C TRP A 139 -6.58 2.53 -8.34
N ILE A 140 -6.40 1.64 -7.35
CA ILE A 140 -5.48 0.49 -7.45
C ILE A 140 -6.02 -0.52 -8.45
N GLY A 141 -7.34 -0.76 -8.46
CA GLY A 141 -7.97 -1.61 -9.45
C GLY A 141 -7.79 -1.07 -10.87
N ARG A 142 -8.02 0.24 -11.09
CA ARG A 142 -7.76 0.88 -12.39
C ARG A 142 -6.28 0.87 -12.78
N LEU A 143 -5.38 1.02 -11.79
CA LEU A 143 -3.94 0.89 -11.99
C LEU A 143 -3.57 -0.52 -12.47
N GLY A 144 -4.08 -1.57 -11.78
CA GLY A 144 -3.88 -2.95 -12.20
C GLY A 144 -4.36 -3.19 -13.63
N ASN A 145 -5.56 -2.72 -13.99
CA ASN A 145 -6.06 -2.82 -15.38
C ASN A 145 -5.13 -2.13 -16.40
N ALA A 146 -4.54 -0.98 -16.04
CA ALA A 146 -3.63 -0.27 -16.93
C ALA A 146 -2.25 -0.96 -17.08
N MET A 147 -1.91 -1.88 -16.18
CA MET A 147 -0.66 -2.66 -16.23
C MET A 147 -0.78 -3.95 -17.02
N VAL A 148 -2.01 -4.36 -17.36
CA VAL A 148 -2.27 -5.66 -18.00
C VAL A 148 -1.93 -5.61 -19.50
N ASP A 149 -0.68 -5.98 -19.82
CA ASP A 149 -0.36 -6.61 -21.12
C ASP A 149 -0.53 -8.16 -21.05
N ARG A 150 -0.93 -8.70 -19.88
CA ARG A 150 -1.01 -10.14 -19.60
C ARG A 150 -2.17 -10.42 -18.66
N VAL A 151 -3.01 -11.35 -19.01
CA VAL A 151 -4.03 -11.93 -18.11
C VAL A 151 -3.34 -12.74 -17.03
N SER A 152 -3.02 -12.11 -15.90
CA SER A 152 -2.57 -12.79 -14.68
C SER A 152 -3.60 -12.59 -13.59
N SER A 153 -4.00 -13.67 -12.90
CA SER A 153 -4.92 -13.63 -11.77
C SER A 153 -4.29 -13.04 -10.49
N THR A 154 -3.03 -12.68 -10.53
CA THR A 154 -2.26 -12.25 -9.35
C THR A 154 -1.73 -10.82 -9.44
N GLU A 155 -2.28 -9.99 -10.31
CA GLU A 155 -1.84 -8.58 -10.44
C GLU A 155 -2.11 -7.75 -9.19
N ILE A 156 -3.17 -8.06 -8.45
CA ILE A 156 -3.55 -7.37 -7.22
C ILE A 156 -3.86 -8.39 -6.13
N ILE A 157 -3.23 -8.22 -4.97
CA ILE A 157 -3.56 -8.97 -3.76
C ILE A 157 -4.05 -8.01 -2.68
N ASN A 158 -5.24 -8.29 -2.17
CA ASN A 158 -5.84 -7.59 -1.03
C ASN A 158 -5.88 -8.55 0.17
N ILE A 159 -5.12 -8.25 1.21
CA ILE A 159 -5.15 -9.06 2.43
C ILE A 159 -6.18 -8.50 3.39
N ASP A 160 -7.36 -9.04 3.32
CA ASP A 160 -8.51 -8.71 4.17
C ASP A 160 -9.57 -9.82 4.11
N SER A 161 -10.55 -9.75 5.01
CA SER A 161 -11.75 -10.64 5.02
C SER A 161 -12.75 -10.32 3.89
N ALA A 162 -12.66 -9.12 3.32
CA ALA A 162 -13.50 -8.65 2.21
C ALA A 162 -12.67 -7.82 1.22
N GLN A 163 -13.14 -7.76 -0.02
CA GLN A 163 -12.51 -6.94 -1.06
C GLN A 163 -12.68 -5.45 -0.75
N SER A 164 -11.55 -4.74 -0.63
CA SER A 164 -11.55 -3.28 -0.55
C SER A 164 -12.04 -2.63 -1.84
N LEU A 165 -12.74 -1.50 -1.71
CA LEU A 165 -13.10 -0.68 -2.86
C LEU A 165 -11.85 -0.17 -3.62
N ALA A 166 -10.72 0.03 -2.93
CA ALA A 166 -9.47 0.51 -3.54
C ALA A 166 -8.97 -0.40 -4.68
N VAL A 167 -9.18 -1.71 -4.56
CA VAL A 167 -8.73 -2.72 -5.53
C VAL A 167 -9.82 -3.17 -6.51
N LYS A 168 -11.04 -2.65 -6.37
CA LYS A 168 -12.16 -3.03 -7.23
C LYS A 168 -12.05 -2.37 -8.60
N ALA A 169 -12.09 -3.15 -9.67
CA ALA A 169 -12.20 -2.64 -11.04
C ALA A 169 -12.96 -3.61 -11.94
N GLU A 170 -13.40 -3.14 -13.11
CA GLU A 170 -13.92 -3.99 -14.16
C GLU A 170 -12.76 -4.68 -14.89
N GLY A 171 -12.90 -5.94 -15.23
CA GLY A 171 -11.91 -6.68 -16.02
C GLY A 171 -10.74 -7.28 -15.24
N ILE A 172 -10.59 -6.99 -13.94
CA ILE A 172 -9.59 -7.60 -13.07
C ILE A 172 -10.24 -8.14 -11.79
N THR A 173 -9.80 -9.31 -11.35
CA THR A 173 -10.28 -9.93 -10.11
C THR A 173 -9.12 -10.04 -9.13
N PRO A 174 -9.06 -9.19 -8.08
CA PRO A 174 -8.03 -9.29 -7.06
C PRO A 174 -8.11 -10.61 -6.30
N VAL A 175 -6.97 -11.15 -5.88
CA VAL A 175 -6.92 -12.21 -4.89
C VAL A 175 -7.18 -11.60 -3.52
N VAL A 176 -8.21 -12.09 -2.80
CA VAL A 176 -8.61 -11.59 -1.48
C VAL A 176 -8.55 -12.72 -0.46
N PHE A 177 -7.80 -12.53 0.61
CA PHE A 177 -7.74 -13.47 1.74
C PHE A 177 -7.32 -12.76 3.02
N ASP A 178 -7.71 -13.28 4.17
CA ASP A 178 -7.29 -12.78 5.49
C ASP A 178 -6.28 -13.72 6.19
N ASN A 179 -6.45 -15.02 6.04
CA ASN A 179 -5.62 -16.01 6.70
C ASN A 179 -5.16 -17.11 5.72
N PRO A 180 -3.84 -17.20 5.44
CA PRO A 180 -3.30 -18.21 4.54
C PRO A 180 -3.60 -19.65 4.98
N ASP A 181 -3.57 -19.95 6.30
CA ASP A 181 -3.82 -21.28 6.84
C ASP A 181 -5.29 -21.70 6.70
N ARG A 182 -6.20 -20.73 6.65
CA ARG A 182 -7.65 -20.95 6.51
C ARG A 182 -8.15 -20.67 5.09
N PHE A 183 -7.28 -20.27 4.20
CA PHE A 183 -7.60 -20.04 2.79
C PHE A 183 -7.84 -21.39 2.06
N LEU A 184 -8.55 -22.27 2.77
CA LEU A 184 -9.10 -23.54 2.31
C LEU A 184 -10.61 -23.38 2.31
N ARG A 185 -11.23 -23.35 1.15
CA ARG A 185 -12.65 -23.74 1.09
C ARG A 185 -12.73 -25.22 1.50
N LYS A 186 -13.37 -25.52 2.62
CA LYS A 186 -13.77 -26.88 2.95
C LYS A 186 -14.70 -27.35 1.81
N GLY A 187 -14.29 -28.32 1.02
CA GLY A 187 -15.03 -28.76 -0.17
C GLY A 187 -14.24 -28.66 -1.48
N LEU A 188 -13.14 -27.93 -1.49
CA LEU A 188 -12.34 -27.62 -2.69
C LEU A 188 -11.89 -28.84 -3.51
N PHE A 189 -11.68 -29.98 -2.88
CA PHE A 189 -11.26 -31.18 -3.62
C PHE A 189 -12.39 -31.71 -4.52
N GLN A 190 -13.63 -31.70 -4.03
CA GLN A 190 -14.78 -32.08 -4.82
C GLN A 190 -15.21 -30.98 -5.81
N GLU A 191 -15.15 -29.73 -5.38
CA GLU A 191 -15.42 -28.57 -6.25
C GLU A 191 -14.39 -28.46 -7.37
N ARG A 192 -13.11 -28.69 -7.11
CA ARG A 192 -12.04 -28.69 -8.11
C ARG A 192 -12.19 -29.80 -9.13
N GLN A 193 -12.55 -31.00 -8.69
CA GLN A 193 -12.92 -32.08 -9.62
C GLN A 193 -14.14 -31.69 -10.46
N LEU A 194 -15.18 -31.16 -9.82
CA LEU A 194 -16.38 -30.73 -10.52
C LEU A 194 -16.12 -29.64 -11.53
N LEU A 195 -15.31 -28.62 -11.19
CA LEU A 195 -14.91 -27.52 -12.09
C LEU A 195 -14.02 -28.01 -13.23
N ASN A 196 -13.06 -28.91 -12.94
CA ASN A 196 -12.25 -29.54 -13.97
C ASN A 196 -13.10 -30.44 -14.90
N ASP A 197 -14.08 -31.11 -14.36
CA ASP A 197 -14.99 -31.95 -15.13
C ASP A 197 -15.96 -31.10 -15.97
N ILE A 198 -16.45 -29.98 -15.44
CA ILE A 198 -17.26 -28.99 -16.19
C ILE A 198 -16.43 -28.40 -17.33
N SER A 199 -15.17 -28.03 -17.10
CA SER A 199 -14.26 -27.52 -18.14
C SER A 199 -13.95 -28.57 -19.21
N ARG A 200 -13.74 -29.85 -18.81
CA ARG A 200 -13.42 -30.96 -19.72
C ARG A 200 -14.63 -31.40 -20.54
N LEU A 201 -15.83 -31.34 -19.98
CA LEU A 201 -17.05 -31.80 -20.63
C LEU A 201 -17.58 -30.80 -21.68
N GLY A 202 -16.92 -29.65 -21.92
CA GLY A 202 -17.41 -28.64 -22.84
C GLY A 202 -18.80 -28.11 -22.50
N ALA A 203 -19.20 -28.26 -21.22
CA ALA A 203 -20.52 -27.86 -20.75
C ALA A 203 -20.70 -26.34 -20.72
N CYS A 204 -19.60 -25.59 -20.70
CA CYS A 204 -19.60 -24.14 -20.79
C CYS A 204 -19.72 -23.68 -22.25
N LYS A 205 -20.93 -23.51 -22.72
CA LYS A 205 -21.23 -23.02 -24.10
C LYS A 205 -21.43 -21.50 -24.19
N SER A 206 -21.47 -20.79 -23.05
CA SER A 206 -21.63 -19.34 -23.03
C SER A 206 -20.35 -18.66 -22.51
N GLU A 207 -20.05 -17.46 -23.00
CA GLU A 207 -18.93 -16.63 -22.51
C GLU A 207 -18.98 -16.40 -20.99
N ALA A 208 -20.18 -16.21 -20.44
CA ALA A 208 -20.38 -16.07 -19.00
C ALA A 208 -19.99 -17.33 -18.21
N CYS A 209 -20.28 -18.52 -18.73
CA CYS A 209 -19.89 -19.78 -18.11
C CYS A 209 -18.38 -19.99 -18.17
N GLN A 210 -17.75 -19.68 -19.30
CA GLN A 210 -16.30 -19.75 -19.44
C GLN A 210 -15.61 -18.77 -18.47
N PHE A 211 -16.09 -17.54 -18.40
CA PHE A 211 -15.61 -16.52 -17.47
C PHE A 211 -15.68 -16.97 -16.00
N LEU A 212 -16.82 -17.55 -15.57
CA LEU A 212 -16.96 -18.08 -14.21
C LEU A 212 -16.04 -19.28 -13.95
N SER A 213 -15.84 -20.13 -14.93
CA SER A 213 -14.90 -21.27 -14.84
C SER A 213 -13.47 -20.79 -14.69
N ASP A 214 -13.04 -19.79 -15.46
CA ASP A 214 -11.69 -19.22 -15.41
C ASP A 214 -11.43 -18.54 -14.06
N ILE A 215 -12.41 -17.81 -13.53
CA ILE A 215 -12.33 -17.23 -12.16
C ILE A 215 -12.16 -18.34 -11.11
N ALA A 216 -12.92 -19.42 -11.20
CA ALA A 216 -12.87 -20.50 -10.22
C ALA A 216 -11.54 -21.26 -10.26
N VAL A 217 -10.98 -21.50 -11.45
CA VAL A 217 -9.66 -22.10 -11.64
C VAL A 217 -8.57 -21.17 -11.07
N SER A 218 -8.60 -19.90 -11.44
CA SER A 218 -7.63 -18.89 -10.94
C SER A 218 -7.68 -18.76 -9.41
N ALA A 219 -8.87 -18.76 -8.82
CA ALA A 219 -9.03 -18.72 -7.37
C ALA A 219 -8.46 -19.97 -6.68
N SER A 220 -8.62 -21.15 -7.32
CA SER A 220 -8.04 -22.40 -6.80
C SER A 220 -6.52 -22.40 -6.85
N GLU A 221 -5.93 -21.94 -7.96
CA GLU A 221 -4.48 -21.82 -8.12
C GLU A 221 -3.89 -20.81 -7.14
N ALA A 222 -4.52 -19.64 -7.00
CA ALA A 222 -4.11 -18.61 -6.04
C ALA A 222 -4.13 -19.15 -4.59
N THR A 223 -5.10 -20.01 -4.25
CA THR A 223 -5.19 -20.64 -2.92
C THR A 223 -3.97 -21.52 -2.61
N GLU A 224 -3.55 -22.35 -3.56
CA GLU A 224 -2.37 -23.21 -3.38
C GLU A 224 -1.10 -22.36 -3.23
N ILE A 225 -0.92 -21.35 -4.08
CA ILE A 225 0.23 -20.45 -4.05
C ILE A 225 0.32 -19.72 -2.70
N VAL A 226 -0.77 -19.13 -2.22
CA VAL A 226 -0.81 -18.39 -0.95
C VAL A 226 -0.44 -19.30 0.23
N ARG A 227 -0.95 -20.53 0.26
CA ARG A 227 -0.62 -21.51 1.31
C ARG A 227 0.83 -21.95 1.26
N GLU A 228 1.31 -22.36 0.09
CA GLU A 228 2.71 -22.77 -0.07
C GLU A 228 3.68 -21.64 0.29
N ALA A 229 3.37 -20.42 -0.11
CA ALA A 229 4.16 -19.24 0.23
C ALA A 229 4.26 -19.07 1.76
N TRP A 230 3.12 -19.19 2.45
CA TRP A 230 3.07 -19.05 3.90
C TRP A 230 3.73 -20.20 4.67
N GLU A 231 3.57 -21.43 4.21
CA GLU A 231 4.20 -22.61 4.80
C GLU A 231 5.73 -22.59 4.68
N ARG A 232 6.26 -22.07 3.56
CA ARG A 232 7.70 -22.01 3.28
C ARG A 232 8.38 -20.75 3.78
N TYR A 233 7.58 -19.78 4.22
CA TYR A 233 8.10 -18.49 4.64
C TYR A 233 8.89 -18.59 5.95
N ASP A 234 10.11 -18.06 5.93
CA ASP A 234 10.95 -17.91 7.13
C ASP A 234 10.44 -16.75 7.99
N LYS A 235 9.89 -17.08 9.15
CA LYS A 235 9.28 -16.16 10.12
C LYS A 235 10.31 -15.63 11.14
N SER A 236 11.56 -15.49 10.77
CA SER A 236 12.65 -15.05 11.67
C SER A 236 12.64 -13.56 11.97
N VAL A 237 12.03 -12.74 11.11
CA VAL A 237 11.93 -11.29 11.30
C VAL A 237 10.81 -10.97 12.28
N ASP A 238 11.10 -10.08 13.24
CA ASP A 238 10.12 -9.59 14.20
C ASP A 238 9.30 -8.43 13.60
N TYR A 239 7.99 -8.60 13.56
CA TYR A 239 7.00 -7.59 13.14
C TYR A 239 6.28 -6.96 14.33
N GLY A 240 6.77 -7.17 15.55
CA GLY A 240 6.08 -6.78 16.77
C GLY A 240 4.85 -7.64 17.07
N ILE A 241 4.01 -7.15 17.98
CA ILE A 241 2.83 -7.90 18.47
C ILE A 241 1.76 -8.06 17.38
N ALA A 242 1.61 -7.07 16.51
CA ALA A 242 0.60 -7.05 15.45
C ALA A 242 1.27 -6.80 14.08
N PRO A 243 1.56 -7.83 13.30
CA PRO A 243 2.23 -7.70 11.99
C PRO A 243 1.37 -7.00 10.91
N ILE A 244 0.11 -6.73 11.16
CA ILE A 244 -0.83 -6.02 10.27
C ILE A 244 -0.79 -6.59 8.85
N ASP A 245 -0.77 -7.92 8.74
CA ASP A 245 -0.71 -8.66 7.48
C ASP A 245 0.54 -8.42 6.59
N LEU A 246 1.46 -7.56 7.00
CA LEU A 246 2.68 -7.25 6.24
C LEU A 246 3.61 -8.46 6.11
N ASN A 247 3.66 -9.34 7.11
CA ASN A 247 4.39 -10.61 7.03
C ASN A 247 3.80 -11.58 5.98
N LYS A 248 2.48 -11.50 5.72
CA LYS A 248 1.82 -12.28 4.67
C LYS A 248 2.23 -11.75 3.28
N ILE A 249 2.30 -10.42 3.11
CA ILE A 249 2.83 -9.81 1.89
C ILE A 249 4.29 -10.24 1.68
N ALA A 250 5.13 -10.18 2.73
CA ALA A 250 6.51 -10.62 2.66
C ALA A 250 6.65 -12.10 2.28
N SER A 251 5.76 -12.96 2.75
CA SER A 251 5.75 -14.39 2.38
C SER A 251 5.51 -14.60 0.89
N LEU A 252 4.60 -13.85 0.29
CA LEU A 252 4.30 -13.91 -1.14
C LEU A 252 5.45 -13.40 -1.99
N ILE A 253 6.07 -12.29 -1.59
CA ILE A 253 7.27 -11.73 -2.22
C ILE A 253 8.44 -12.72 -2.12
N SER A 254 8.62 -13.35 -0.95
CA SER A 254 9.65 -14.36 -0.71
C SER A 254 9.46 -15.61 -1.58
N TYR A 255 8.22 -16.00 -1.82
CA TYR A 255 7.87 -17.12 -2.70
C TYR A 255 8.20 -16.85 -4.18
N GLY A 256 8.41 -15.58 -4.53
CA GLY A 256 8.69 -15.13 -5.89
C GLY A 256 7.44 -14.91 -6.73
N LEU A 257 6.32 -14.54 -6.08
CA LEU A 257 5.12 -14.14 -6.78
C LEU A 257 5.34 -12.80 -7.46
N ASP A 258 5.04 -12.73 -8.75
CA ASP A 258 5.21 -11.52 -9.59
C ASP A 258 3.95 -10.63 -9.50
N THR A 259 3.60 -10.24 -8.27
CA THR A 259 2.47 -9.36 -7.98
C THR A 259 2.95 -7.93 -7.75
N PRO A 260 2.53 -6.97 -8.57
CA PRO A 260 2.97 -5.58 -8.42
C PRO A 260 2.19 -4.76 -7.38
N LEU A 261 0.95 -5.16 -7.04
CA LEU A 261 0.06 -4.35 -6.20
C LEU A 261 -0.46 -5.14 -5.00
N TYR A 262 -0.18 -4.64 -3.80
CA TYR A 262 -0.68 -5.19 -2.54
C TYR A 262 -1.47 -4.13 -1.78
N TYR A 263 -2.58 -4.54 -1.18
CA TYR A 263 -3.38 -3.69 -0.30
C TYR A 263 -3.70 -4.41 0.99
N THR A 264 -3.52 -3.72 2.12
CA THR A 264 -3.93 -4.17 3.44
C THR A 264 -4.33 -2.99 4.33
N SER A 265 -5.04 -3.25 5.41
CA SER A 265 -5.47 -2.22 6.36
C SER A 265 -5.20 -2.64 7.81
N PHE A 266 -4.94 -1.67 8.64
CA PHE A 266 -5.08 -1.81 10.08
C PHE A 266 -6.57 -1.65 10.42
N ARG A 267 -7.27 -2.76 10.46
CA ARG A 267 -8.73 -2.90 10.37
C ARG A 267 -9.48 -2.36 11.58
N ASN A 268 -10.82 -2.41 11.48
CA ASN A 268 -11.78 -2.17 12.56
C ASN A 268 -11.75 -0.74 13.11
N ASN A 269 -11.45 0.26 12.28
CA ASN A 269 -11.35 1.66 12.71
C ASN A 269 -10.47 1.81 13.98
N ALA A 270 -9.32 1.10 13.99
CA ALA A 270 -8.46 1.03 15.18
C ALA A 270 -7.94 2.40 15.63
N PHE A 271 -7.90 3.38 14.71
CA PHE A 271 -7.47 4.75 14.97
C PHE A 271 -8.62 5.72 15.31
N ASP A 272 -9.87 5.23 15.44
CA ASP A 272 -11.01 6.05 15.82
C ASP A 272 -11.05 6.32 17.33
N THR A 273 -10.16 7.20 17.79
CA THR A 273 -9.84 7.42 19.20
C THR A 273 -10.50 8.68 19.76
N HIS A 274 -11.82 8.64 19.97
CA HIS A 274 -12.59 9.76 20.52
C HIS A 274 -12.47 9.95 22.04
N VAL A 275 -12.06 8.92 22.78
CA VAL A 275 -12.07 8.91 24.24
C VAL A 275 -10.75 8.34 24.77
N GLN A 276 -10.13 9.02 25.77
CA GLN A 276 -8.89 8.56 26.45
C GLN A 276 -7.82 8.10 25.44
N GLN A 277 -7.58 8.93 24.44
CA GLN A 277 -6.81 8.60 23.24
C GLN A 277 -5.36 8.20 23.51
N SER A 278 -4.65 8.87 24.42
CA SER A 278 -3.20 8.88 24.50
C SER A 278 -2.57 7.47 24.50
N ASN A 279 -2.98 6.59 25.42
CA ASN A 279 -2.41 5.24 25.52
C ASN A 279 -2.85 4.31 24.39
N LEU A 280 -4.10 4.42 23.94
CA LEU A 280 -4.62 3.59 22.87
C LEU A 280 -3.96 3.94 21.54
N HIS A 281 -3.94 5.21 21.19
CA HIS A 281 -3.35 5.71 19.96
C HIS A 281 -1.84 5.39 19.89
N GLN A 282 -1.09 5.67 20.97
CA GLN A 282 0.33 5.30 21.02
C GLN A 282 0.54 3.81 20.78
N ARG A 283 -0.27 2.93 21.36
CA ARG A 283 -0.18 1.48 21.16
C ARG A 283 -0.47 1.09 19.71
N MET A 284 -1.50 1.67 19.07
CA MET A 284 -1.80 1.40 17.66
C MET A 284 -0.67 1.88 16.76
N LEU A 285 -0.09 3.04 17.06
CA LEU A 285 1.08 3.56 16.35
C LEU A 285 2.33 2.68 16.54
N THR A 286 2.53 2.13 17.76
CA THR A 286 3.62 1.18 18.01
C THR A 286 3.47 -0.05 17.13
N TYR A 287 2.28 -0.64 17.08
CA TYR A 287 2.03 -1.81 16.23
C TYR A 287 2.25 -1.52 14.75
N ALA A 288 1.78 -0.37 14.26
CA ALA A 288 2.00 0.04 12.88
C ALA A 288 3.48 0.27 12.58
N SER A 289 4.18 0.95 13.49
CA SER A 289 5.60 1.27 13.36
C SER A 289 6.48 0.01 13.34
N ASP A 290 6.24 -0.92 14.26
CA ASP A 290 6.99 -2.17 14.36
C ASP A 290 6.74 -3.05 13.12
N ALA A 291 5.49 -3.17 12.71
CA ALA A 291 5.12 -3.97 11.54
C ALA A 291 5.76 -3.43 10.25
N VAL A 292 5.76 -2.11 10.05
CA VAL A 292 6.38 -1.47 8.87
C VAL A 292 7.90 -1.63 8.91
N ALA A 293 8.54 -1.42 10.07
CA ALA A 293 9.98 -1.60 10.21
C ALA A 293 10.39 -3.07 9.96
N GLY A 294 9.66 -4.03 10.54
CA GLY A 294 9.87 -5.46 10.31
C GLY A 294 9.71 -5.83 8.84
N PHE A 295 8.72 -5.25 8.14
CA PHE A 295 8.55 -5.48 6.72
C PHE A 295 9.77 -5.04 5.90
N PHE A 296 10.30 -3.85 6.13
CA PHE A 296 11.48 -3.38 5.40
C PHE A 296 12.77 -4.11 5.79
N GLU A 297 12.89 -4.57 7.03
CA GLU A 297 13.97 -5.47 7.43
C GLU A 297 13.89 -6.80 6.68
N ASP A 298 12.70 -7.34 6.50
CA ASP A 298 12.47 -8.56 5.74
C ASP A 298 12.75 -8.36 4.24
N MET A 299 12.33 -7.23 3.65
CA MET A 299 12.68 -6.90 2.26
C MET A 299 14.20 -6.81 2.08
N LYS A 300 14.93 -6.29 3.05
CA LYS A 300 16.40 -6.28 3.05
C LYS A 300 16.98 -7.69 3.13
N ARG A 301 16.48 -8.53 4.04
CA ARG A 301 16.86 -9.94 4.16
C ARG A 301 16.63 -10.71 2.86
N LEU A 302 15.51 -10.46 2.20
CA LEU A 302 15.13 -11.05 0.92
C LEU A 302 15.85 -10.43 -0.30
N LYS A 303 16.65 -9.37 -0.10
CA LYS A 303 17.30 -8.58 -1.16
C LYS A 303 16.30 -7.96 -2.16
N ARG A 304 15.12 -7.60 -1.67
CA ARG A 304 14.01 -7.00 -2.43
C ARG A 304 13.75 -5.54 -2.02
N GLU A 305 14.63 -4.93 -1.21
CA GLU A 305 14.47 -3.57 -0.67
C GLU A 305 14.37 -2.48 -1.75
N ASN A 306 14.96 -2.71 -2.93
CA ASN A 306 14.90 -1.78 -4.06
C ASN A 306 13.62 -1.94 -4.90
N ASP A 307 12.90 -3.03 -4.71
CA ASP A 307 11.74 -3.38 -5.53
C ASP A 307 10.42 -2.92 -4.90
N VAL A 308 10.44 -2.51 -3.63
CA VAL A 308 9.21 -2.24 -2.86
C VAL A 308 9.15 -0.81 -2.38
N VAL A 309 7.99 -0.19 -2.60
CA VAL A 309 7.57 1.07 -1.97
C VAL A 309 6.25 0.84 -1.26
N MET A 310 6.12 1.40 -0.05
CA MET A 310 4.89 1.36 0.74
C MET A 310 4.32 2.76 0.89
N MET A 311 3.01 2.91 0.63
CA MET A 311 2.23 4.09 0.98
C MET A 311 1.40 3.80 2.22
N ILE A 312 1.44 4.70 3.20
CA ILE A 312 0.69 4.60 4.46
C ILE A 312 -0.20 5.84 4.57
N PHE A 313 -1.51 5.65 4.74
CA PHE A 313 -2.48 6.74 4.80
C PHE A 313 -3.62 6.44 5.76
N SER A 314 -4.42 7.44 6.07
CA SER A 314 -5.71 7.32 6.76
C SER A 314 -6.75 8.15 6.03
N GLU A 315 -8.03 7.82 6.17
CA GLU A 315 -9.14 8.41 5.40
C GLU A 315 -9.39 9.88 5.67
N PHE A 316 -8.98 10.38 6.82
CA PHE A 316 -8.95 11.79 7.23
C PHE A 316 -8.03 11.96 8.45
N GLY A 317 -7.78 13.20 8.85
CA GLY A 317 -7.13 13.56 10.10
C GLY A 317 -8.13 13.83 11.23
N ARG A 318 -7.63 14.38 12.32
CA ARG A 318 -8.43 14.76 13.48
C ARG A 318 -8.47 16.26 13.63
N ARG A 319 -9.51 16.80 14.31
CA ARG A 319 -9.56 18.20 14.70
C ARG A 319 -8.30 18.57 15.49
N VAL A 320 -7.90 19.82 15.36
CA VAL A 320 -6.70 20.32 16.04
C VAL A 320 -6.87 20.30 17.56
N PRO A 321 -7.96 20.82 18.14
CA PRO A 321 -8.18 20.74 19.58
C PRO A 321 -8.49 19.30 20.05
N GLU A 322 -8.07 19.01 21.27
CA GLU A 322 -8.60 17.85 22.00
C GLU A 322 -10.06 18.07 22.40
N ASN A 323 -10.83 17.00 22.53
CA ASN A 323 -12.20 17.06 23.02
C ASN A 323 -12.29 16.84 24.53
N THR A 324 -13.48 17.08 25.11
CA THR A 324 -13.72 16.93 26.56
C THR A 324 -13.56 15.51 27.08
N SER A 325 -13.50 14.50 26.20
CA SER A 325 -13.30 13.08 26.54
C SER A 325 -11.83 12.67 26.46
N LEU A 326 -10.91 13.62 26.36
CA LEU A 326 -9.47 13.37 26.21
C LEU A 326 -9.12 12.53 24.97
N GLY A 327 -9.81 12.81 23.88
CA GLY A 327 -9.58 12.26 22.54
C GLY A 327 -9.69 13.36 21.51
N THR A 328 -10.00 12.99 20.27
CA THR A 328 -10.15 13.94 19.16
C THR A 328 -11.33 13.56 18.27
N ASP A 329 -12.02 14.58 17.76
CA ASP A 329 -13.11 14.40 16.81
C ASP A 329 -12.58 14.31 15.37
N HIS A 330 -13.43 13.84 14.44
CA HIS A 330 -13.08 13.74 13.02
C HIS A 330 -12.70 15.11 12.46
N GLY A 331 -11.62 15.13 11.72
CA GLY A 331 -11.08 16.31 11.04
C GLY A 331 -10.88 16.08 9.55
N THR A 332 -10.00 16.84 8.95
CA THR A 332 -9.80 16.90 7.49
C THR A 332 -8.44 16.35 7.06
N ALA A 333 -7.43 17.21 6.95
CA ALA A 333 -6.13 16.89 6.41
C ALA A 333 -5.29 16.01 7.37
N ASN A 334 -4.47 15.16 6.76
CA ASN A 334 -3.56 14.27 7.49
C ASN A 334 -2.18 14.20 6.81
N HIS A 335 -1.28 13.40 7.33
CA HIS A 335 -0.03 13.03 6.70
C HIS A 335 -0.18 11.74 5.90
N VAL A 336 0.55 11.65 4.78
CA VAL A 336 0.78 10.40 4.05
C VAL A 336 2.27 10.09 4.11
N TYR A 337 2.59 8.83 4.41
CA TYR A 337 3.98 8.38 4.47
C TYR A 337 4.29 7.49 3.27
N ILE A 338 5.41 7.76 2.60
CA ILE A 338 5.93 6.91 1.52
C ILE A 338 7.26 6.34 1.99
N VAL A 339 7.35 5.02 2.04
CA VAL A 339 8.52 4.32 2.61
C VAL A 339 9.12 3.39 1.56
N GLY A 340 10.44 3.39 1.43
CA GLY A 340 11.17 2.52 0.52
C GLY A 340 12.59 2.97 0.28
N LYS A 341 13.45 2.06 -0.16
CA LYS A 341 14.86 2.36 -0.43
C LYS A 341 15.06 3.37 -1.58
N SER A 342 14.12 3.39 -2.53
CA SER A 342 14.14 4.30 -3.68
C SER A 342 13.51 5.66 -3.38
N VAL A 343 13.01 5.87 -2.16
CA VAL A 343 12.38 7.11 -1.72
C VAL A 343 13.46 8.11 -1.31
N ARG A 344 13.30 9.36 -1.68
CA ARG A 344 14.08 10.47 -1.13
C ARG A 344 13.40 10.89 0.18
N GLY A 345 14.02 10.52 1.30
CA GLY A 345 13.49 10.85 2.62
C GLY A 345 13.37 12.37 2.86
N GLY A 346 12.50 12.75 3.79
CA GLY A 346 12.29 14.13 4.19
C GLY A 346 10.84 14.58 4.13
N HIS A 347 10.62 15.90 4.23
CA HIS A 347 9.31 16.53 4.26
C HIS A 347 8.90 17.01 2.86
N TYR A 348 7.64 16.79 2.49
CA TYR A 348 7.04 17.17 1.21
C TYR A 348 5.69 17.85 1.43
N GLY A 349 5.32 18.75 0.53
CA GLY A 349 4.16 19.60 0.72
C GLY A 349 4.42 20.67 1.80
N THR A 350 3.38 21.40 2.16
CA THR A 350 3.44 22.43 3.21
C THR A 350 2.70 21.92 4.44
N PRO A 351 3.31 21.90 5.63
CA PRO A 351 2.58 21.61 6.85
C PRO A 351 1.38 22.56 7.02
N PRO A 352 0.18 22.05 7.34
CA PRO A 352 -0.96 22.90 7.68
C PRO A 352 -0.65 23.78 8.89
N ARG A 353 -1.19 24.98 8.89
CA ARG A 353 -0.96 25.95 9.96
C ARG A 353 -1.90 25.70 11.11
N LEU A 354 -1.39 25.75 12.36
CA LEU A 354 -2.17 25.64 13.58
C LEU A 354 -2.94 26.96 13.93
N ASP A 355 -2.55 28.07 13.32
CA ASP A 355 -3.16 29.39 13.49
C ASP A 355 -4.09 29.78 12.32
N ASP A 356 -4.38 28.85 11.40
CA ASP A 356 -5.24 29.05 10.24
C ASP A 356 -6.15 27.83 10.02
N LEU A 357 -7.13 27.68 10.91
CA LEU A 357 -8.09 26.59 10.90
C LEU A 357 -9.40 27.02 10.22
N ASP A 358 -10.20 26.04 9.79
CA ASP A 358 -11.55 26.30 9.34
C ASP A 358 -12.52 26.56 10.53
N GLU A 359 -13.79 26.88 10.23
CA GLU A 359 -14.82 27.15 11.25
C GLU A 359 -15.10 25.94 12.18
N GLY A 360 -14.62 24.74 11.84
CA GLY A 360 -14.78 23.52 12.62
C GLY A 360 -13.51 23.11 13.36
N ASP A 361 -12.53 24.00 13.49
CA ASP A 361 -11.22 23.74 14.09
C ASP A 361 -10.43 22.66 13.36
N ASN A 362 -10.64 22.51 12.05
CA ASN A 362 -9.91 21.57 11.22
C ASN A 362 -8.76 22.23 10.49
N PHE A 363 -7.76 21.43 10.18
CA PHE A 363 -6.73 21.86 9.24
C PHE A 363 -7.30 22.12 7.84
N GLN A 364 -6.91 23.23 7.23
CA GLN A 364 -7.05 23.40 5.79
C GLN A 364 -6.02 22.50 5.09
N PHE A 365 -6.47 21.66 4.12
CA PHE A 365 -5.53 20.83 3.40
C PHE A 365 -4.59 21.68 2.52
N THR A 366 -3.35 21.28 2.44
CA THR A 366 -2.30 21.97 1.67
C THR A 366 -1.79 21.15 0.48
N THR A 367 -2.08 19.86 0.52
CA THR A 367 -1.70 18.91 -0.53
C THR A 367 -2.89 18.08 -0.92
N ASP A 368 -3.33 18.15 -2.17
CA ASP A 368 -4.31 17.19 -2.68
C ASP A 368 -3.69 15.78 -2.67
N PHE A 369 -4.31 14.83 -1.96
CA PHE A 369 -3.77 13.49 -1.77
C PHE A 369 -3.52 12.75 -3.10
N ARG A 370 -4.26 13.09 -4.17
CA ARG A 370 -4.09 12.51 -5.50
C ARG A 370 -2.76 12.87 -6.18
N ARG A 371 -2.08 13.91 -5.69
CA ARG A 371 -0.69 14.19 -6.09
C ARG A 371 0.27 13.08 -5.66
N VAL A 372 0.01 12.47 -4.49
CA VAL A 372 0.76 11.30 -4.03
C VAL A 372 0.50 10.11 -4.97
N TYR A 373 -0.76 9.87 -5.32
CA TYR A 373 -1.13 8.79 -6.24
C TYR A 373 -0.51 8.98 -7.63
N ALA A 374 -0.60 10.18 -8.21
CA ALA A 374 0.05 10.49 -9.48
C ALA A 374 1.57 10.24 -9.44
N THR A 375 2.21 10.59 -8.31
CA THR A 375 3.64 10.35 -8.09
C THR A 375 3.97 8.86 -8.06
N LEU A 376 3.18 8.07 -7.35
CA LEU A 376 3.36 6.60 -7.27
C LEU A 376 3.11 5.94 -8.63
N ILE A 377 2.04 6.32 -9.33
CA ILE A 377 1.69 5.76 -10.65
C ILE A 377 2.80 6.05 -11.66
N GLU A 378 3.24 7.30 -11.78
CA GLU A 378 4.16 7.69 -12.84
C GLU A 378 5.63 7.45 -12.47
N ASN A 379 6.07 7.86 -11.27
CA ASN A 379 7.47 7.82 -10.92
C ASN A 379 7.88 6.47 -10.34
N TRP A 380 6.99 5.78 -9.63
CA TRP A 380 7.28 4.46 -9.10
C TRP A 380 6.83 3.33 -10.03
N MET A 381 5.55 3.26 -10.39
CA MET A 381 5.05 2.17 -11.25
C MET A 381 5.40 2.36 -12.73
N GLY A 382 5.82 3.55 -13.13
CA GLY A 382 6.34 3.83 -14.47
C GLY A 382 5.29 3.99 -15.56
N LEU A 383 4.02 4.22 -15.18
CA LEU A 383 2.93 4.48 -16.12
C LEU A 383 2.80 5.99 -16.36
N SER A 384 3.00 6.44 -17.58
CA SER A 384 3.10 7.87 -17.92
C SER A 384 1.76 8.63 -17.88
N GLU A 385 0.63 7.95 -17.74
CA GLU A 385 -0.72 8.52 -17.90
C GLU A 385 -1.56 8.34 -16.62
N SER A 386 -1.09 8.87 -15.49
CA SER A 386 -1.84 8.85 -14.22
C SER A 386 -3.23 9.48 -14.33
N GLU A 387 -3.39 10.45 -15.26
CA GLU A 387 -4.69 11.09 -15.54
C GLU A 387 -5.78 10.09 -15.94
N LYS A 388 -5.46 9.06 -16.70
CA LYS A 388 -6.43 8.01 -17.07
C LYS A 388 -6.90 7.20 -15.86
N ILE A 389 -6.00 6.97 -14.89
CA ILE A 389 -6.29 6.22 -13.69
C ILE A 389 -7.04 7.09 -12.67
N LEU A 390 -6.61 8.35 -12.49
CA LEU A 390 -7.14 9.29 -11.51
C LEU A 390 -8.29 10.15 -12.03
N GLN A 391 -8.64 10.02 -13.34
CA GLN A 391 -9.68 10.78 -14.04
C GLN A 391 -9.46 12.30 -14.07
N LYS A 392 -8.29 12.74 -13.63
CA LYS A 392 -7.83 14.14 -13.64
C LYS A 392 -6.30 14.19 -13.52
N LYS A 393 -5.71 15.20 -14.09
CA LYS A 393 -4.26 15.44 -13.99
C LYS A 393 -3.91 16.09 -12.66
N PHE A 394 -2.87 15.56 -12.00
CA PHE A 394 -2.32 16.09 -10.76
C PHE A 394 -0.80 16.27 -10.87
N GLU A 395 -0.30 17.36 -10.29
CA GLU A 395 1.14 17.59 -10.20
C GLU A 395 1.81 16.57 -9.28
N LYS A 396 2.93 16.04 -9.72
CA LYS A 396 3.71 15.07 -8.94
C LYS A 396 4.58 15.74 -7.90
N LEU A 397 4.88 14.99 -6.85
CA LEU A 397 5.87 15.34 -5.84
C LEU A 397 7.25 14.76 -6.23
N GLN A 398 8.33 15.41 -5.85
CA GLN A 398 9.70 15.00 -6.19
C GLN A 398 10.25 13.99 -5.16
N ILE A 399 9.47 12.94 -4.88
CA ILE A 399 9.79 11.92 -3.85
C ILE A 399 10.79 10.88 -4.37
N PHE A 400 10.84 10.65 -5.66
CA PHE A 400 11.76 9.69 -6.28
C PHE A 400 12.89 10.38 -7.05
N SER A 401 14.03 9.69 -7.16
CA SER A 401 15.23 10.17 -7.87
C SER A 401 15.05 10.06 -9.38
#